data_232b895b18996729af0ad855b0f41f1a
#
_entry.id   232b895b18996729af0ad855b0f41f1a
#
_cell.length_a   1.000
_cell.length_b   1.000
_cell.length_c   1.000
_cell.angle_alpha   90.00
_cell.angle_beta   90.00
_cell.angle_gamma   90.00
#
_symmetry.space_group_name_H-M   'P 1'
#
loop_
_entity.id
_entity.type
_entity.pdbx_description
1 polymer ?
#
loop_
_entity_poly.entity_id
_entity_poly.type
_entity_poly.pdbx_seq_one_letter_code
_entity_poly.pdbx_strand_id
1 'polypeptide(L)'
;MSVTLGTKRKEGGIAETARVIVHALIIALVIRTFLFQPFNIPSGSMEETLLVGDYLFVSKYSYGYSHYSLPFSPPLFSGRIWSANPQRGDVVVFRLPKDDSIDYIKRVIGLPGDHIQMINGLLHINGEPVKRERIEDFVDTDENGRTMRVKRWRETLPNGVSYTTLELIENGFYDNTPVYEVPPGNFFMMGDNRDNSTDSRVLSQVGYVPLENIIGRAQVIFFSIRGGEHAWEVWTWPWSVRWGRLLTIVR
;
A
#
# COMPACT_ATOMS: atom_id res chain seq x y z
N MET A 1 -3.81 -68.87 -11.80
CA MET A 1 -3.58 -67.81 -12.84
C MET A 1 -3.74 -66.48 -12.19
N SER A 2 -2.64 -65.84 -11.83
CA SER A 2 -2.60 -64.53 -11.11
C SER A 2 -2.24 -63.47 -12.11
N VAL A 3 -3.20 -62.61 -12.46
CA VAL A 3 -2.97 -61.45 -13.38
C VAL A 3 -2.49 -60.28 -12.55
N THR A 4 -1.23 -60.01 -12.59
CA THR A 4 -0.61 -58.79 -12.00
C THR A 4 -0.84 -57.61 -12.94
N LEU A 5 -1.79 -56.77 -12.64
CA LEU A 5 -1.98 -55.46 -13.32
C LEU A 5 -0.87 -54.52 -12.88
N GLY A 6 0.20 -54.45 -13.66
CA GLY A 6 1.25 -53.47 -13.50
C GLY A 6 0.75 -52.08 -13.91
N THR A 7 0.48 -51.22 -12.92
CA THR A 7 0.27 -49.79 -13.13
C THR A 7 1.61 -49.17 -13.58
N LYS A 8 1.75 -48.93 -14.87
CA LYS A 8 2.82 -48.07 -15.41
C LYS A 8 2.67 -46.67 -14.84
N ARG A 9 3.45 -46.30 -13.80
CA ARG A 9 3.71 -44.92 -13.44
C ARG A 9 4.31 -44.26 -14.66
N LYS A 10 3.59 -43.37 -15.34
CA LYS A 10 4.16 -42.49 -16.33
C LYS A 10 5.16 -41.60 -15.58
N GLU A 11 6.43 -41.83 -15.75
CA GLU A 11 7.48 -40.89 -15.38
C GLU A 11 7.27 -39.65 -16.26
N GLY A 12 6.82 -38.55 -15.63
CA GLY A 12 6.67 -37.26 -16.30
C GLY A 12 8.05 -36.84 -16.88
N GLY A 13 8.23 -36.93 -18.16
CA GLY A 13 9.45 -36.53 -18.82
C GLY A 13 9.73 -35.04 -18.63
N ILE A 14 10.99 -34.59 -18.87
CA ILE A 14 11.42 -33.16 -18.80
C ILE A 14 10.45 -32.26 -19.56
N ALA A 15 9.88 -32.70 -20.68
CA ALA A 15 8.90 -31.98 -21.46
C ALA A 15 7.56 -31.75 -20.68
N GLU A 16 7.13 -32.72 -19.88
CA GLU A 16 5.93 -32.58 -19.05
C GLU A 16 6.13 -31.61 -17.90
N THR A 17 7.30 -31.69 -17.23
CA THR A 17 7.70 -30.72 -16.20
C THR A 17 7.80 -29.30 -16.78
N ALA A 18 8.44 -29.13 -17.94
CA ALA A 18 8.54 -27.85 -18.62
C ALA A 18 7.14 -27.27 -18.97
N ARG A 19 6.22 -28.12 -19.46
CA ARG A 19 4.84 -27.72 -19.74
C ARG A 19 4.12 -27.22 -18.46
N VAL A 20 4.24 -27.95 -17.36
CA VAL A 20 3.63 -27.53 -16.06
C VAL A 20 4.19 -26.18 -15.61
N ILE A 21 5.51 -25.99 -15.69
CA ILE A 21 6.16 -24.72 -15.33
C ILE A 21 5.63 -23.58 -16.21
N VAL A 22 5.57 -23.78 -17.53
CA VAL A 22 5.05 -22.75 -18.46
C VAL A 22 3.60 -22.38 -18.13
N HIS A 23 2.73 -23.36 -17.89
CA HIS A 23 1.35 -23.06 -17.50
C HIS A 23 1.26 -22.31 -16.17
N ALA A 24 2.05 -22.72 -15.17
CA ALA A 24 2.10 -22.04 -13.87
C ALA A 24 2.56 -20.59 -14.02
N LEU A 25 3.57 -20.32 -14.85
CA LEU A 25 4.06 -18.96 -15.12
C LEU A 25 3.00 -18.12 -15.85
N ILE A 26 2.28 -18.68 -16.82
CA ILE A 26 1.19 -17.98 -17.52
C ILE A 26 0.08 -17.63 -16.53
N ILE A 27 -0.36 -18.57 -15.69
CA ILE A 27 -1.39 -18.32 -14.68
C ILE A 27 -0.93 -17.25 -13.70
N ALA A 28 0.29 -17.34 -13.20
CA ALA A 28 0.86 -16.34 -12.29
C ALA A 28 0.91 -14.94 -12.94
N LEU A 29 1.29 -14.89 -14.22
CA LEU A 29 1.34 -13.65 -14.99
C LEU A 29 -0.06 -13.04 -15.16
N VAL A 30 -1.07 -13.86 -15.47
CA VAL A 30 -2.48 -13.42 -15.60
C VAL A 30 -2.98 -12.89 -14.25
N ILE A 31 -2.76 -13.63 -13.15
CA ILE A 31 -3.17 -13.19 -11.80
C ILE A 31 -2.49 -11.86 -11.45
N ARG A 32 -1.16 -11.77 -11.63
CA ARG A 32 -0.39 -10.55 -11.33
C ARG A 32 -0.81 -9.36 -12.16
N THR A 33 -1.19 -9.57 -13.42
CA THR A 33 -1.58 -8.49 -14.34
C THR A 33 -2.99 -7.99 -14.06
N PHE A 34 -3.94 -8.88 -13.84
CA PHE A 34 -5.37 -8.54 -13.81
C PHE A 34 -6.01 -8.59 -12.42
N LEU A 35 -5.49 -9.34 -11.48
CA LEU A 35 -6.12 -9.52 -10.18
C LEU A 35 -5.33 -8.85 -9.06
N PHE A 36 -4.28 -9.52 -8.58
CA PHE A 36 -3.54 -9.11 -7.39
C PHE A 36 -2.05 -9.08 -7.66
N GLN A 37 -1.42 -8.02 -7.19
CA GLN A 37 0.04 -7.92 -7.16
C GLN A 37 0.51 -7.86 -5.71
N PRO A 38 1.51 -8.72 -5.33
CA PRO A 38 2.14 -8.60 -4.01
C PRO A 38 3.07 -7.39 -3.99
N PHE A 39 3.08 -6.70 -2.84
CA PHE A 39 3.99 -5.61 -2.51
C PHE A 39 4.54 -5.82 -1.11
N ASN A 40 5.78 -5.39 -0.87
CA ASN A 40 6.38 -5.32 0.45
C ASN A 40 6.45 -3.86 0.92
N ILE A 41 6.43 -3.65 2.23
CA ILE A 41 6.51 -2.32 2.84
C ILE A 41 7.93 -2.08 3.35
N PRO A 42 8.73 -1.24 2.66
CA PRO A 42 10.10 -0.97 3.06
C PRO A 42 10.25 0.25 3.99
N SER A 43 9.20 1.07 4.18
CA SER A 43 9.30 2.33 4.91
C SER A 43 8.17 2.51 5.92
N GLY A 44 8.42 3.28 6.98
CA GLY A 44 7.45 3.56 8.05
C GLY A 44 6.44 4.68 7.75
N SER A 45 6.33 5.16 6.50
CA SER A 45 5.46 6.29 6.18
C SER A 45 3.95 6.02 6.34
N MET A 46 3.56 4.75 6.37
CA MET A 46 2.19 4.28 6.64
C MET A 46 2.10 3.54 7.97
N GLU A 47 3.11 3.72 8.82
CA GLU A 47 3.17 3.11 10.14
C GLU A 47 1.94 3.42 10.97
N GLU A 48 1.53 2.50 11.80
CA GLU A 48 0.24 2.25 12.42
C GLU A 48 -0.67 1.39 11.52
N THR A 49 -0.90 1.73 10.26
CA THR A 49 -1.68 0.90 9.33
C THR A 49 -0.82 -0.22 8.72
N LEU A 50 0.35 0.14 8.20
CA LEU A 50 1.30 -0.79 7.59
C LEU A 50 2.67 -0.64 8.23
N LEU A 51 3.24 -1.75 8.68
CA LEU A 51 4.57 -1.79 9.30
C LEU A 51 5.64 -2.19 8.29
N VAL A 52 6.87 -1.73 8.51
CA VAL A 52 8.02 -2.21 7.75
C VAL A 52 8.12 -3.72 7.87
N GLY A 53 8.23 -4.42 6.74
CA GLY A 53 8.23 -5.88 6.66
C GLY A 53 6.85 -6.52 6.48
N ASP A 54 5.78 -5.73 6.30
CA ASP A 54 4.49 -6.24 5.83
C ASP A 54 4.56 -6.56 4.34
N TYR A 55 3.92 -7.66 3.94
CA TYR A 55 3.67 -8.05 2.55
C TYR A 55 2.17 -8.08 2.32
N LEU A 56 1.70 -7.35 1.33
CA LEU A 56 0.28 -7.17 1.08
C LEU A 56 -0.10 -7.46 -0.37
N PHE A 57 -1.36 -7.81 -0.58
CA PHE A 57 -1.95 -7.89 -1.91
C PHE A 57 -2.64 -6.59 -2.29
N VAL A 58 -2.34 -6.13 -3.48
CA VAL A 58 -2.96 -4.95 -4.11
C VAL A 58 -3.85 -5.40 -5.25
N SER A 59 -5.12 -5.03 -5.19
CA SER A 59 -6.09 -5.34 -6.24
C SER A 59 -6.03 -4.31 -7.36
N LYS A 60 -5.71 -4.75 -8.57
CA LYS A 60 -5.63 -3.86 -9.74
C LYS A 60 -7.00 -3.54 -10.31
N TYR A 61 -7.92 -4.49 -10.27
CA TYR A 61 -9.28 -4.32 -10.79
C TYR A 61 -10.11 -3.27 -10.05
N SER A 62 -9.70 -2.87 -8.83
CA SER A 62 -10.46 -1.90 -8.03
C SER A 62 -10.66 -0.55 -8.72
N TYR A 63 -9.67 -0.13 -9.53
CA TYR A 63 -9.74 1.16 -10.23
C TYR A 63 -9.59 1.03 -11.74
N GLY A 64 -9.62 -0.19 -12.28
CA GLY A 64 -9.34 -0.50 -13.68
C GLY A 64 -7.84 -0.51 -13.99
N TYR A 65 -7.49 -0.54 -15.27
CA TYR A 65 -6.13 -0.83 -15.72
C TYR A 65 -5.53 0.32 -16.50
N SER A 66 -4.34 0.79 -16.09
CA SER A 66 -3.47 1.66 -16.87
C SER A 66 -2.28 0.85 -17.42
N HIS A 67 -1.43 1.48 -18.22
CA HIS A 67 -0.20 0.84 -18.67
C HIS A 67 0.69 0.39 -17.48
N TYR A 68 0.62 1.07 -16.32
CA TYR A 68 1.29 0.67 -15.09
C TYR A 68 0.74 -0.64 -14.46
N SER A 69 -0.42 -1.11 -14.92
CA SER A 69 -0.95 -2.41 -14.50
C SER A 69 -0.25 -3.58 -15.20
N LEU A 70 0.41 -3.33 -16.33
CA LEU A 70 1.11 -4.34 -17.11
C LEU A 70 2.51 -4.61 -16.55
N PRO A 71 3.05 -5.83 -16.73
CA PRO A 71 4.44 -6.11 -16.44
C PRO A 71 5.37 -5.19 -17.23
N PHE A 72 6.38 -4.63 -16.54
CA PHE A 72 7.33 -3.66 -17.09
C PHE A 72 6.72 -2.33 -17.57
N SER A 73 5.44 -2.09 -17.31
CA SER A 73 4.73 -0.84 -17.62
C SER A 73 4.94 -0.31 -19.04
N PRO A 74 4.82 -1.14 -20.11
CA PRO A 74 5.05 -0.68 -21.47
C PRO A 74 4.01 0.37 -21.85
N PRO A 75 4.37 1.48 -22.52
CA PRO A 75 3.46 2.57 -22.86
C PRO A 75 2.58 2.21 -24.07
N LEU A 76 1.77 1.15 -23.94
CA LEU A 76 0.91 0.66 -25.02
C LEU A 76 -0.35 1.50 -25.23
N PHE A 77 -0.81 2.17 -24.18
CA PHE A 77 -1.98 3.05 -24.20
C PHE A 77 -1.88 4.10 -23.09
N SER A 78 -2.61 5.19 -23.23
CA SER A 78 -2.77 6.23 -22.21
C SER A 78 -4.14 6.12 -21.53
N GLY A 79 -4.25 6.65 -20.31
CA GLY A 79 -5.49 6.60 -19.53
C GLY A 79 -5.75 5.23 -18.90
N ARG A 80 -7.03 4.93 -18.67
CA ARG A 80 -7.45 3.70 -17.97
C ARG A 80 -8.61 3.00 -18.67
N ILE A 81 -8.52 1.66 -18.70
CA ILE A 81 -9.60 0.77 -19.15
C ILE A 81 -10.45 0.40 -17.92
N TRP A 82 -11.78 0.46 -18.01
CA TRP A 82 -12.73 0.21 -16.91
C TRP A 82 -12.42 1.09 -15.68
N SER A 83 -12.22 2.38 -15.93
CA SER A 83 -11.83 3.35 -14.93
C SER A 83 -12.85 3.47 -13.80
N ALA A 84 -12.37 3.40 -12.55
CA ALA A 84 -13.11 3.77 -11.35
C ALA A 84 -12.23 4.68 -10.49
N ASN A 85 -12.85 5.62 -9.78
CA ASN A 85 -12.13 6.54 -8.91
C ASN A 85 -11.89 5.92 -7.53
N PRO A 86 -10.69 6.12 -6.95
CA PRO A 86 -10.45 5.85 -5.53
C PRO A 86 -11.39 6.65 -4.66
N GLN A 87 -11.75 6.08 -3.53
CA GLN A 87 -12.54 6.74 -2.50
C GLN A 87 -11.61 7.37 -1.46
N ARG A 88 -12.09 8.43 -0.82
CA ARG A 88 -11.40 9.02 0.31
C ARG A 88 -11.23 8.00 1.43
N GLY A 89 -10.00 7.83 1.93
CA GLY A 89 -9.63 6.83 2.91
C GLY A 89 -9.03 5.54 2.34
N ASP A 90 -9.15 5.28 1.03
CA ASP A 90 -8.50 4.11 0.42
C ASP A 90 -6.97 4.19 0.58
N VAL A 91 -6.36 3.08 0.93
CA VAL A 91 -4.90 2.92 0.89
C VAL A 91 -4.52 2.39 -0.48
N VAL A 92 -3.72 3.16 -1.22
CA VAL A 92 -3.42 2.87 -2.62
C VAL A 92 -1.93 2.78 -2.89
N VAL A 93 -1.54 1.90 -3.81
CA VAL A 93 -0.20 1.87 -4.41
C VAL A 93 -0.26 2.62 -5.73
N PHE A 94 0.73 3.49 -5.96
CA PHE A 94 0.83 4.29 -7.16
C PHE A 94 2.28 4.50 -7.60
N ARG A 95 2.48 4.72 -8.89
CA ARG A 95 3.74 5.19 -9.47
C ARG A 95 3.96 6.63 -9.11
N LEU A 96 5.15 6.95 -8.62
CA LEU A 96 5.51 8.32 -8.28
C LEU A 96 5.44 9.21 -9.54
N PRO A 97 4.66 10.31 -9.54
CA PRO A 97 4.51 11.14 -10.76
C PRO A 97 5.81 11.77 -11.26
N LYS A 98 6.78 11.97 -10.38
CA LYS A 98 8.09 12.58 -10.70
C LYS A 98 9.15 11.56 -11.09
N ASP A 99 8.94 10.27 -10.75
CA ASP A 99 9.82 9.18 -11.08
C ASP A 99 9.01 7.88 -11.15
N ASP A 100 8.62 7.49 -12.34
CA ASP A 100 7.76 6.32 -12.60
C ASP A 100 8.48 4.97 -12.42
N SER A 101 9.73 4.97 -11.98
CA SER A 101 10.45 3.77 -11.56
C SER A 101 10.11 3.35 -10.12
N ILE A 102 9.52 4.25 -9.31
CA ILE A 102 9.30 4.08 -7.87
C ILE A 102 7.81 3.91 -7.56
N ASP A 103 7.49 2.88 -6.79
CA ASP A 103 6.15 2.66 -6.24
C ASP A 103 6.03 3.27 -4.83
N TYR A 104 4.96 4.03 -4.61
CA TYR A 104 4.58 4.58 -3.31
C TYR A 104 3.27 3.96 -2.83
N ILE A 105 3.11 3.90 -1.51
CA ILE A 105 1.84 3.54 -0.88
C ILE A 105 1.43 4.63 0.08
N LYS A 106 0.21 5.17 -0.08
CA LYS A 106 -0.35 6.24 0.76
C LYS A 106 -1.87 6.10 0.85
N ARG A 107 -2.45 6.90 1.74
CA ARG A 107 -3.90 7.04 1.90
C ARG A 107 -4.43 8.18 1.03
N VAL A 108 -5.54 7.96 0.35
CA VAL A 108 -6.26 8.98 -0.41
C VAL A 108 -6.96 9.92 0.58
N ILE A 109 -6.53 11.16 0.62
CA ILE A 109 -7.11 12.20 1.48
C ILE A 109 -7.93 13.21 0.68
N GLY A 110 -7.42 13.73 -0.43
CA GLY A 110 -8.12 14.68 -1.29
C GLY A 110 -8.57 14.03 -2.60
N LEU A 111 -9.80 14.35 -2.99
CA LEU A 111 -10.39 14.00 -4.29
C LEU A 111 -10.33 15.22 -5.23
N PRO A 112 -10.51 15.02 -6.55
CA PRO A 112 -10.53 16.13 -7.50
C PRO A 112 -11.48 17.27 -7.07
N GLY A 113 -10.98 18.50 -7.00
CA GLY A 113 -11.72 19.69 -6.57
C GLY A 113 -11.69 19.98 -5.06
N ASP A 114 -11.10 19.11 -4.25
CA ASP A 114 -10.96 19.37 -2.81
C ASP A 114 -9.87 20.41 -2.52
N HIS A 115 -10.06 21.13 -1.40
CA HIS A 115 -9.09 22.01 -0.79
C HIS A 115 -8.56 21.33 0.47
N ILE A 116 -7.28 20.99 0.48
CA ILE A 116 -6.63 20.27 1.59
C ILE A 116 -5.67 21.22 2.30
N GLN A 117 -5.72 21.27 3.63
CA GLN A 117 -4.83 22.11 4.42
C GLN A 117 -4.54 21.44 5.77
N MET A 118 -3.33 21.61 6.26
CA MET A 118 -2.98 21.34 7.66
C MET A 118 -2.95 22.66 8.43
N ILE A 119 -3.62 22.71 9.58
CA ILE A 119 -3.61 23.86 10.49
C ILE A 119 -3.35 23.31 11.90
N ASN A 120 -2.21 23.69 12.48
CA ASN A 120 -1.77 23.21 13.79
C ASN A 120 -1.82 21.67 13.92
N GLY A 121 -1.33 20.97 12.89
CA GLY A 121 -1.31 19.51 12.83
C GLY A 121 -2.68 18.86 12.58
N LEU A 122 -3.76 19.63 12.44
CA LEU A 122 -5.10 19.14 12.17
C LEU A 122 -5.42 19.25 10.67
N LEU A 123 -5.84 18.13 10.08
CA LEU A 123 -6.26 18.07 8.69
C LEU A 123 -7.60 18.80 8.48
N HIS A 124 -7.64 19.70 7.50
CA HIS A 124 -8.84 20.37 7.01
C HIS A 124 -9.13 19.96 5.58
N ILE A 125 -10.39 19.67 5.29
CA ILE A 125 -10.88 19.32 3.95
C ILE A 125 -12.00 20.30 3.61
N ASN A 126 -11.84 21.07 2.56
CA ASN A 126 -12.81 22.10 2.14
C ASN A 126 -13.12 23.14 3.23
N GLY A 127 -12.10 23.48 4.03
CA GLY A 127 -12.21 24.42 5.14
C GLY A 127 -12.71 23.84 6.46
N GLU A 128 -13.24 22.60 6.45
CA GLU A 128 -13.76 21.94 7.65
C GLU A 128 -12.70 21.05 8.29
N PRO A 129 -12.52 21.13 9.63
CA PRO A 129 -11.59 20.27 10.34
C PRO A 129 -12.07 18.82 10.35
N VAL A 130 -11.16 17.89 10.09
CA VAL A 130 -11.41 16.46 10.23
C VAL A 130 -11.51 16.11 11.72
N LYS A 131 -12.55 15.34 12.08
CA LYS A 131 -12.71 14.86 13.45
C LYS A 131 -11.49 14.07 13.88
N ARG A 132 -10.84 14.49 14.99
CA ARG A 132 -9.60 13.90 15.50
C ARG A 132 -9.75 13.64 17.00
N GLU A 133 -9.48 12.39 17.40
CA GLU A 133 -9.57 11.94 18.79
C GLU A 133 -8.21 11.42 19.24
N ARG A 134 -7.73 11.91 20.40
CA ARG A 134 -6.50 11.36 21.01
C ARG A 134 -6.80 9.97 21.53
N ILE A 135 -5.93 9.00 21.17
CA ILE A 135 -6.00 7.63 21.68
C ILE A 135 -4.68 7.28 22.39
N GLU A 136 -4.59 6.06 22.92
CA GLU A 136 -3.38 5.59 23.60
C GLU A 136 -2.15 5.72 22.71
N ASP A 137 -0.99 6.12 23.29
CA ASP A 137 0.26 6.29 22.54
C ASP A 137 0.69 5.02 21.83
N PHE A 138 1.22 5.19 20.63
CA PHE A 138 1.96 4.13 19.97
C PHE A 138 3.30 3.97 20.68
N VAL A 139 3.61 2.73 21.03
CA VAL A 139 4.87 2.38 21.70
C VAL A 139 5.71 1.60 20.71
N ASP A 140 6.77 2.24 20.22
CA ASP A 140 7.78 1.57 19.41
C ASP A 140 9.00 1.25 20.28
N THR A 141 9.62 0.10 20.04
CA THR A 141 10.83 -0.32 20.73
C THR A 141 11.88 -0.66 19.70
N ASP A 142 12.97 0.11 19.69
CA ASP A 142 14.10 -0.12 18.79
C ASP A 142 14.83 -1.43 19.12
N GLU A 143 15.75 -1.83 18.23
CA GLU A 143 16.59 -3.03 18.39
C GLU A 143 17.45 -3.01 19.66
N ASN A 144 17.70 -1.83 20.23
CA ASN A 144 18.46 -1.63 21.46
C ASN A 144 17.59 -1.63 22.72
N GLY A 145 16.30 -1.90 22.58
CA GLY A 145 15.34 -1.91 23.69
C GLY A 145 14.92 -0.51 24.15
N ARG A 146 15.22 0.54 23.39
CA ARG A 146 14.77 1.90 23.71
C ARG A 146 13.32 2.03 23.25
N THR A 147 12.48 2.43 24.20
CA THR A 147 11.05 2.62 23.94
C THR A 147 10.80 4.09 23.61
N MET A 148 10.21 4.35 22.47
CA MET A 148 9.71 5.65 22.06
C MET A 148 8.17 5.64 22.12
N ARG A 149 7.60 6.68 22.73
CA ARG A 149 6.14 6.90 22.74
C ARG A 149 5.82 7.96 21.73
N VAL A 150 4.93 7.61 20.78
CA VAL A 150 4.51 8.48 19.69
C VAL A 150 3.03 8.80 19.89
N LYS A 151 2.66 10.08 19.74
CA LYS A 151 1.26 10.50 19.81
C LYS A 151 0.47 9.82 18.71
N ARG A 152 -0.62 9.19 19.10
CA ARG A 152 -1.51 8.48 18.23
C ARG A 152 -2.91 9.08 18.26
N TRP A 153 -3.46 9.26 17.07
CA TRP A 153 -4.75 9.90 16.87
C TRP A 153 -5.65 9.03 16.01
N ARG A 154 -6.93 9.03 16.29
CA ARG A 154 -7.96 8.51 15.40
C ARG A 154 -8.56 9.68 14.64
N GLU A 155 -8.43 9.64 13.32
CA GLU A 155 -9.08 10.60 12.42
C GLU A 155 -10.28 9.96 11.75
N THR A 156 -11.37 10.73 11.60
CA THR A 156 -12.58 10.30 10.90
C THR A 156 -12.86 11.26 9.76
N LEU A 157 -12.72 10.78 8.55
CA LEU A 157 -12.94 11.53 7.32
C LEU A 157 -14.43 11.87 7.12
N PRO A 158 -14.78 12.89 6.28
CA PRO A 158 -16.17 13.28 6.05
C PRO A 158 -17.10 12.17 5.56
N ASN A 159 -16.56 11.13 4.90
CA ASN A 159 -17.30 9.95 4.46
C ASN A 159 -17.47 8.86 5.53
N GLY A 160 -17.03 9.12 6.78
CA GLY A 160 -17.14 8.21 7.91
C GLY A 160 -16.00 7.19 8.04
N VAL A 161 -15.05 7.15 7.10
CA VAL A 161 -13.86 6.29 7.22
C VAL A 161 -12.98 6.78 8.36
N SER A 162 -12.67 5.88 9.30
CA SER A 162 -11.79 6.16 10.43
C SER A 162 -10.51 5.35 10.31
N TYR A 163 -9.39 5.98 10.61
CA TYR A 163 -8.05 5.38 10.61
C TYR A 163 -7.18 6.04 11.67
N THR A 164 -6.02 5.48 11.91
CA THR A 164 -5.09 5.97 12.94
C THR A 164 -3.91 6.68 12.30
N THR A 165 -3.46 7.77 12.91
CA THR A 165 -2.28 8.53 12.50
C THR A 165 -1.30 8.69 13.63
N LEU A 166 -0.01 8.78 13.27
CA LEU A 166 1.08 9.07 14.18
C LEU A 166 1.57 10.52 13.99
N GLU A 167 1.88 11.17 15.12
CA GLU A 167 2.50 12.49 15.19
C GLU A 167 3.76 12.38 16.06
N LEU A 168 4.93 12.48 15.41
CA LEU A 168 6.22 12.34 16.09
C LEU A 168 6.73 13.67 16.64
N ILE A 169 6.41 14.79 15.97
CA ILE A 169 6.98 16.11 16.21
C ILE A 169 5.84 17.10 16.40
N GLU A 170 5.80 17.78 17.54
CA GLU A 170 4.91 18.93 17.77
C GLU A 170 5.42 20.15 16.99
N ASN A 171 4.52 20.83 16.29
CA ASN A 171 4.86 21.95 15.41
C ASN A 171 5.86 21.56 14.32
N GLY A 172 5.64 20.38 13.72
CA GLY A 172 6.41 19.88 12.61
C GLY A 172 6.27 20.75 11.35
N PHE A 173 7.17 20.57 10.41
CA PHE A 173 7.24 21.40 9.18
C PHE A 173 5.91 21.41 8.39
N TYR A 174 5.17 20.31 8.41
CA TYR A 174 3.92 20.15 7.68
C TYR A 174 2.66 20.29 8.56
N ASP A 175 2.78 20.82 9.78
CA ASP A 175 1.62 21.08 10.65
C ASP A 175 0.84 22.32 10.24
N ASN A 176 1.49 23.23 9.51
CA ASN A 176 0.86 24.41 8.93
C ASN A 176 1.25 24.52 7.46
N THR A 177 0.28 24.35 6.55
CA THR A 177 0.52 24.34 5.11
C THR A 177 -0.31 25.40 4.40
N PRO A 178 0.08 25.79 3.17
CA PRO A 178 -0.86 26.45 2.28
C PRO A 178 -2.06 25.54 1.99
N VAL A 179 -3.09 26.10 1.39
CA VAL A 179 -4.20 25.34 0.83
C VAL A 179 -3.73 24.65 -0.45
N TYR A 180 -3.94 23.35 -0.53
CA TYR A 180 -3.71 22.56 -1.74
C TYR A 180 -5.03 22.33 -2.45
N GLU A 181 -5.21 22.91 -3.63
CA GLU A 181 -6.36 22.66 -4.48
C GLU A 181 -6.07 21.46 -5.39
N VAL A 182 -6.87 20.40 -5.26
CA VAL A 182 -6.64 19.15 -5.99
C VAL A 182 -7.16 19.28 -7.43
N PRO A 183 -6.29 19.22 -8.45
CA PRO A 183 -6.72 19.39 -9.83
C PRO A 183 -7.65 18.27 -10.32
N PRO A 184 -8.46 18.50 -11.35
CA PRO A 184 -9.25 17.46 -12.00
C PRO A 184 -8.41 16.24 -12.40
N GLY A 185 -8.93 15.04 -12.15
CA GLY A 185 -8.25 13.78 -12.47
C GLY A 185 -7.06 13.42 -11.57
N ASN A 186 -6.80 14.20 -10.52
CA ASN A 186 -5.72 13.97 -9.57
C ASN A 186 -6.26 13.72 -8.17
N PHE A 187 -5.39 13.13 -7.32
CA PHE A 187 -5.68 12.81 -5.93
C PHE A 187 -4.57 13.35 -5.03
N PHE A 188 -4.93 13.69 -3.80
CA PHE A 188 -3.99 14.11 -2.78
C PHE A 188 -3.79 12.98 -1.78
N MET A 189 -2.56 12.52 -1.66
CA MET A 189 -2.15 11.36 -0.90
C MET A 189 -1.41 11.79 0.37
N MET A 190 -1.71 11.16 1.51
CA MET A 190 -0.96 11.38 2.75
C MET A 190 -0.55 10.06 3.39
N GLY A 191 0.59 10.07 4.08
CA GLY A 191 0.99 8.98 4.95
C GLY A 191 0.26 9.02 6.30
N ASP A 192 0.01 7.87 6.89
CA ASP A 192 -0.59 7.76 8.22
C ASP A 192 0.42 8.15 9.32
N ASN A 193 1.72 7.94 9.08
CA ASN A 193 2.80 8.50 9.89
C ASN A 193 3.13 9.91 9.39
N ARG A 194 2.44 10.90 9.94
CA ARG A 194 2.37 12.28 9.44
C ARG A 194 3.71 12.96 9.24
N ASP A 195 4.61 12.82 10.20
CA ASP A 195 5.90 13.49 10.20
C ASP A 195 6.98 12.67 9.47
N ASN A 196 6.77 11.37 9.33
CA ASN A 196 7.69 10.47 8.63
C ASN A 196 7.16 10.06 7.25
N SER A 197 6.54 11.00 6.53
CA SER A 197 5.97 10.73 5.20
C SER A 197 6.34 11.80 4.19
N THR A 198 7.04 11.38 3.14
CA THR A 198 7.10 12.15 1.89
C THR A 198 5.85 11.82 1.07
N ASP A 199 4.94 12.78 0.96
CA ASP A 199 3.64 12.60 0.32
C ASP A 199 3.20 13.85 -0.47
N SER A 200 1.93 13.98 -0.80
CA SER A 200 1.43 15.06 -1.65
C SER A 200 1.66 16.46 -1.06
N ARG A 201 1.91 16.60 0.24
CA ARG A 201 2.30 17.88 0.86
C ARG A 201 3.64 18.39 0.32
N VAL A 202 4.49 17.50 -0.19
CA VAL A 202 5.77 17.81 -0.82
C VAL A 202 5.59 17.89 -2.34
N LEU A 203 5.13 19.04 -2.85
CA LEU A 203 4.79 19.21 -4.26
C LEU A 203 5.97 18.96 -5.23
N SER A 204 7.20 19.20 -4.78
CA SER A 204 8.41 18.96 -5.57
C SER A 204 8.77 17.48 -5.74
N GLN A 205 8.33 16.62 -4.83
CA GLN A 205 8.67 15.19 -4.82
C GLN A 205 7.49 14.32 -5.25
N VAL A 206 6.35 14.45 -4.60
CA VAL A 206 5.14 13.67 -4.89
C VAL A 206 4.11 14.52 -5.58
N GLY A 207 3.62 15.59 -4.92
CA GLY A 207 2.56 16.45 -5.43
C GLY A 207 1.23 15.71 -5.65
N TYR A 208 0.47 16.16 -6.62
CA TYR A 208 -0.81 15.54 -6.96
C TYR A 208 -0.58 14.28 -7.80
N VAL A 209 -1.32 13.23 -7.49
CA VAL A 209 -1.19 11.92 -8.12
C VAL A 209 -2.29 11.72 -9.15
N PRO A 210 -1.95 11.67 -10.46
CA PRO A 210 -2.94 11.40 -11.51
C PRO A 210 -3.57 10.00 -11.32
N LEU A 211 -4.84 9.87 -11.70
CA LEU A 211 -5.54 8.59 -11.67
C LEU A 211 -4.78 7.48 -12.41
N GLU A 212 -4.14 7.81 -13.53
CA GLU A 212 -3.38 6.88 -14.34
C GLU A 212 -2.22 6.22 -13.57
N ASN A 213 -1.58 6.96 -12.65
CA ASN A 213 -0.47 6.48 -11.85
C ASN A 213 -0.89 5.48 -10.77
N ILE A 214 -2.17 5.41 -10.41
CA ILE A 214 -2.65 4.51 -9.34
C ILE A 214 -2.64 3.08 -9.86
N ILE A 215 -1.86 2.20 -9.23
CA ILE A 215 -1.75 0.78 -9.58
C ILE A 215 -2.95 -0.01 -9.06
N GLY A 216 -3.34 0.21 -7.80
CA GLY A 216 -4.45 -0.49 -7.20
C GLY A 216 -4.63 -0.20 -5.71
N ARG A 217 -5.63 -0.85 -5.11
CA ARG A 217 -5.99 -0.71 -3.70
C ARG A 217 -5.32 -1.80 -2.86
N ALA A 218 -4.69 -1.42 -1.76
CA ALA A 218 -4.21 -2.35 -0.75
C ALA A 218 -5.40 -3.08 -0.10
N GLN A 219 -5.36 -4.41 -0.05
CA GLN A 219 -6.48 -5.22 0.42
C GLN A 219 -6.18 -5.94 1.72
N VAL A 220 -5.15 -6.76 1.73
CA VAL A 220 -4.86 -7.65 2.85
C VAL A 220 -3.36 -7.86 3.02
N ILE A 221 -2.92 -7.86 4.26
CA ILE A 221 -1.55 -8.25 4.65
C ILE A 221 -1.54 -9.78 4.70
N PHE A 222 -0.81 -10.43 3.78
CA PHE A 222 -0.74 -11.88 3.73
C PHE A 222 0.47 -12.45 4.48
N PHE A 223 1.50 -11.63 4.71
CA PHE A 223 2.69 -12.01 5.49
C PHE A 223 3.25 -10.76 6.17
N SER A 224 3.86 -10.93 7.34
CA SER A 224 4.49 -9.84 8.09
C SER A 224 5.67 -10.36 8.89
N ILE A 225 6.84 -9.77 8.68
CA ILE A 225 8.07 -10.13 9.38
C ILE A 225 8.69 -8.87 10.01
N ARG A 226 9.39 -9.02 11.13
CA ARG A 226 10.05 -7.89 11.79
C ARG A 226 11.12 -7.29 10.89
N GLY A 227 11.32 -5.97 10.97
CA GLY A 227 12.34 -5.26 10.20
C GLY A 227 13.74 -5.85 10.47
N GLY A 228 14.57 -5.90 9.41
CA GLY A 228 15.90 -6.50 9.48
C GLY A 228 15.96 -7.99 9.13
N GLU A 229 14.84 -8.71 9.20
CA GLU A 229 14.76 -10.13 8.84
C GLU A 229 14.27 -10.31 7.40
N HIS A 230 14.69 -11.39 6.77
CA HIS A 230 14.28 -11.69 5.39
C HIS A 230 13.24 -12.83 5.33
N ALA A 231 12.23 -12.67 4.46
CA ALA A 231 11.14 -13.64 4.33
C ALA A 231 11.58 -15.07 3.95
N TRP A 232 12.76 -15.24 3.32
CA TRP A 232 13.31 -16.56 2.97
C TRP A 232 14.04 -17.26 4.13
N GLU A 233 14.29 -16.57 5.25
CA GLU A 233 14.93 -17.11 6.45
C GLU A 233 13.91 -17.85 7.30
N VAL A 234 13.38 -18.95 6.77
CA VAL A 234 12.26 -19.70 7.36
C VAL A 234 12.54 -20.21 8.78
N TRP A 235 13.82 -20.35 9.15
CA TRP A 235 14.23 -20.75 10.49
C TRP A 235 14.03 -19.67 11.54
N THR A 236 13.92 -18.39 11.15
CA THR A 236 13.64 -17.26 12.04
C THR A 236 12.14 -17.06 12.27
N TRP A 237 11.27 -17.61 11.43
CA TRP A 237 9.82 -17.39 11.44
C TRP A 237 9.14 -17.57 12.79
N PRO A 238 9.51 -18.55 13.64
CA PRO A 238 8.83 -18.75 14.93
C PRO A 238 8.79 -17.49 15.82
N TRP A 239 9.82 -16.63 15.72
CA TRP A 239 9.94 -15.41 16.54
C TRP A 239 9.92 -14.11 15.75
N SER A 240 10.23 -14.14 14.45
CA SER A 240 10.28 -12.94 13.61
C SER A 240 8.97 -12.63 12.90
N VAL A 241 8.12 -13.64 12.64
CA VAL A 241 6.81 -13.43 12.00
C VAL A 241 5.82 -12.81 12.98
N ARG A 242 5.15 -11.75 12.55
CA ARG A 242 4.07 -11.10 13.27
C ARG A 242 2.75 -11.82 12.98
N TRP A 243 2.55 -12.98 13.60
CA TRP A 243 1.41 -13.87 13.35
C TRP A 243 0.05 -13.18 13.45
N GLY A 244 -0.11 -12.20 14.36
CA GLY A 244 -1.36 -11.46 14.55
C GLY A 244 -1.69 -10.49 13.40
N ARG A 245 -0.76 -10.27 12.46
CA ARG A 245 -1.00 -9.40 11.28
C ARG A 245 -1.37 -10.18 10.01
N LEU A 246 -1.27 -11.51 10.06
CA LEU A 246 -1.64 -12.34 8.90
C LEU A 246 -3.11 -12.21 8.59
N LEU A 247 -3.44 -12.05 7.30
CA LEU A 247 -4.80 -11.88 6.77
C LEU A 247 -5.54 -10.64 7.31
N THR A 248 -4.80 -9.66 7.85
CA THR A 248 -5.37 -8.38 8.27
C THR A 248 -5.80 -7.56 7.05
N ILE A 249 -7.06 -7.13 7.05
CA ILE A 249 -7.59 -6.27 5.99
C ILE A 249 -7.04 -4.84 6.18
N VAL A 250 -6.52 -4.25 5.11
CA VAL A 250 -6.05 -2.86 5.09
C VAL A 250 -7.24 -1.92 4.98
N ARG A 251 -7.40 -1.03 5.97
CA ARG A 251 -8.49 -0.06 6.05
C ARG A 251 -7.98 1.35 6.30
#